data_7983c2adaf2ed476a807c38f7577b5e4
#
_entry.id   7983c2adaf2ed476a807c38f7577b5e4
#
_cell.length_a   1.000
_cell.length_b   1.000
_cell.length_c   1.000
_cell.angle_alpha   90.00
_cell.angle_beta   90.00
_cell.angle_gamma   90.00
#
_symmetry.space_group_name_H-M   'P 1'
#
loop_
_entity.id
_entity.type
_entity.pdbx_description
1 polymer ?
#
loop_
_entity_poly.entity_id
_entity_poly.type
_entity_poly.pdbx_seq_one_letter_code
_entity_poly.pdbx_strand_id
1 'polypeptide(L)'
;MKLNTTATKLITRTHIALYRKTGGKLGGRYRGSPVLLLTTTGRSSGQRRTMPLLYIDDGNCKVVADSYLGAEHHPAWYHNLLAQPEVTVQAGSSVQPMRAEVADPAERARLWSPLVAMYPTYDDYQAKTERQIPVVVLGPEDDSCGHRPGRRRRHRQGHVAHNP
;
A
#
# COMPACT_ATOMS: atom_id res chain seq x y z
N MET A 1 0.51 6.19 -27.31
CA MET A 1 0.63 4.76 -27.72
C MET A 1 0.03 3.91 -26.60
N LYS A 2 -1.17 3.34 -26.78
CA LYS A 2 -1.80 2.45 -25.79
C LYS A 2 -0.98 1.16 -25.77
N LEU A 3 -0.17 0.96 -24.72
CA LEU A 3 0.51 -0.32 -24.51
C LEU A 3 -0.56 -1.42 -24.42
N ASN A 4 -0.41 -2.44 -25.24
CA ASN A 4 -1.32 -3.58 -25.27
C ASN A 4 -1.35 -4.22 -23.87
N THR A 5 -2.53 -4.48 -23.31
CA THR A 5 -2.73 -4.98 -21.94
C THR A 5 -1.87 -6.22 -21.63
N THR A 6 -1.60 -7.05 -22.64
CA THR A 6 -0.74 -8.23 -22.52
C THR A 6 0.74 -7.85 -22.35
N ALA A 7 1.25 -6.85 -23.10
CA ALA A 7 2.62 -6.37 -22.97
C ALA A 7 2.87 -5.74 -21.60
N THR A 8 1.93 -4.93 -21.11
CA THR A 8 2.00 -4.33 -19.76
C THR A 8 2.06 -5.41 -18.67
N LYS A 9 1.23 -6.45 -18.77
CA LYS A 9 1.25 -7.57 -17.82
C LYS A 9 2.57 -8.33 -17.84
N LEU A 10 3.15 -8.55 -19.01
CA LEU A 10 4.45 -9.23 -19.15
C LEU A 10 5.59 -8.40 -18.54
N ILE A 11 5.64 -7.09 -18.83
CA ILE A 11 6.63 -6.16 -18.27
C ILE A 11 6.54 -6.16 -16.73
N THR A 12 5.34 -6.06 -16.19
CA THR A 12 5.11 -6.08 -14.73
C THR A 12 5.56 -7.42 -14.11
N ARG A 13 5.25 -8.55 -14.74
CA ARG A 13 5.69 -9.88 -14.27
C ARG A 13 7.20 -10.02 -14.26
N THR A 14 7.86 -9.57 -15.32
CA THR A 14 9.33 -9.58 -15.43
C THR A 14 9.95 -8.68 -14.35
N HIS A 15 9.41 -7.48 -14.16
CA HIS A 15 9.85 -6.57 -13.10
C HIS A 15 9.74 -7.22 -11.71
N ILE A 16 8.60 -7.82 -11.39
CA ILE A 16 8.37 -8.50 -10.10
C ILE A 16 9.37 -9.66 -9.91
N ALA A 17 9.57 -10.49 -10.92
CA ALA A 17 10.50 -11.62 -10.86
C ALA A 17 11.94 -11.15 -10.63
N LEU A 18 12.37 -10.10 -11.35
CA LEU A 18 13.69 -9.53 -11.22
C LEU A 18 13.90 -8.87 -9.85
N TYR A 19 12.90 -8.12 -9.38
CA TYR A 19 12.91 -7.51 -8.05
C TYR A 19 13.09 -8.57 -6.95
N ARG A 20 12.28 -9.64 -7.00
CA ARG A 20 12.33 -10.74 -6.02
C ARG A 20 13.68 -11.45 -6.03
N LYS A 21 14.20 -11.79 -7.22
CA LYS A 21 15.46 -12.51 -7.38
C LYS A 21 16.66 -11.71 -6.90
N THR A 22 16.62 -10.38 -7.02
CA THR A 22 17.74 -9.49 -6.67
C THR A 22 17.56 -8.79 -5.33
N GLY A 23 16.46 -9.06 -4.60
CA GLY A 23 16.15 -8.35 -3.37
C GLY A 23 16.00 -6.83 -3.56
N GLY A 24 15.39 -6.43 -4.67
CA GLY A 24 15.16 -5.01 -4.99
C GLY A 24 16.39 -4.27 -5.54
N LYS A 25 17.55 -4.92 -5.71
CA LYS A 25 18.72 -4.28 -6.35
C LYS A 25 18.42 -3.86 -7.78
N LEU A 26 17.65 -4.68 -8.49
CA LEU A 26 17.07 -4.35 -9.80
C LEU A 26 15.56 -4.15 -9.66
N GLY A 27 15.05 -3.03 -10.16
CA GLY A 27 13.63 -2.68 -10.10
C GLY A 27 13.15 -2.08 -8.77
N GLY A 28 14.04 -1.89 -7.78
CA GLY A 28 13.69 -1.28 -6.49
C GLY A 28 13.67 0.24 -6.50
N ARG A 29 13.89 0.86 -7.66
CA ARG A 29 13.76 2.32 -7.85
C ARG A 29 13.11 2.63 -9.19
N TYR A 30 12.30 3.66 -9.20
CA TYR A 30 11.72 4.26 -10.40
C TYR A 30 11.94 5.76 -10.37
N ARG A 31 12.68 6.31 -11.33
CA ARG A 31 13.07 7.73 -11.38
C ARG A 31 13.65 8.26 -10.05
N GLY A 32 14.47 7.44 -9.39
CA GLY A 32 15.06 7.79 -8.09
C GLY A 32 14.18 7.47 -6.86
N SER A 33 12.88 7.26 -7.05
CA SER A 33 11.94 6.96 -5.97
C SER A 33 11.93 5.46 -5.63
N PRO A 34 11.82 5.09 -4.34
CA PRO A 34 11.85 3.70 -3.92
C PRO A 34 10.56 2.97 -4.31
N VAL A 35 10.71 1.70 -4.68
CA VAL A 35 9.63 0.79 -5.07
C VAL A 35 9.56 -0.37 -4.09
N LEU A 36 8.35 -0.71 -3.64
CA LEU A 36 8.04 -1.96 -2.96
C LEU A 36 7.17 -2.86 -3.83
N LEU A 37 7.09 -4.13 -3.49
CA LEU A 37 6.09 -5.06 -4.02
C LEU A 37 4.97 -5.23 -2.98
N LEU A 38 3.77 -4.82 -3.34
CA LEU A 38 2.55 -5.06 -2.56
C LEU A 38 1.85 -6.30 -3.10
N THR A 39 1.62 -7.30 -2.24
CA THR A 39 0.83 -8.49 -2.57
C THR A 39 -0.47 -8.48 -1.79
N THR A 40 -1.58 -8.41 -2.52
CA THR A 40 -2.95 -8.45 -2.02
C THR A 40 -3.63 -9.77 -2.38
N THR A 41 -4.73 -10.09 -1.69
CA THR A 41 -5.60 -11.22 -2.06
C THR A 41 -6.73 -10.72 -2.94
N GLY A 42 -6.89 -11.30 -4.11
CA GLY A 42 -7.94 -10.92 -5.07
C GLY A 42 -9.33 -11.12 -4.46
N ARG A 43 -10.11 -10.03 -4.34
CA ARG A 43 -11.43 -10.03 -3.68
C ARG A 43 -12.44 -11.02 -4.27
N SER A 44 -12.35 -11.29 -5.57
CA SER A 44 -13.25 -12.20 -6.27
C SER A 44 -12.64 -13.58 -6.51
N SER A 45 -11.31 -13.68 -6.63
CA SER A 45 -10.63 -14.93 -7.01
C SER A 45 -9.91 -15.61 -5.85
N GLY A 46 -9.67 -14.92 -4.74
CA GLY A 46 -8.81 -15.40 -3.65
C GLY A 46 -7.33 -15.53 -4.02
N GLN A 47 -6.96 -15.23 -5.26
CA GLN A 47 -5.58 -15.38 -5.74
C GLN A 47 -4.70 -14.23 -5.28
N ARG A 48 -3.44 -14.55 -4.97
CA ARG A 48 -2.44 -13.55 -4.63
C ARG A 48 -2.07 -12.72 -5.86
N ARG A 49 -2.13 -11.40 -5.71
CA ARG A 49 -1.83 -10.41 -6.76
C ARG A 49 -0.75 -9.47 -6.27
N THR A 50 0.36 -9.39 -7.01
CA THR A 50 1.49 -8.54 -6.66
C THR A 50 1.59 -7.36 -7.63
N MET A 51 1.84 -6.17 -7.08
CA MET A 51 1.99 -4.92 -7.81
C MET A 51 3.19 -4.13 -7.27
N PRO A 52 4.08 -3.63 -8.13
CA PRO A 52 5.11 -2.67 -7.72
C PRO A 52 4.50 -1.29 -7.50
N LEU A 53 4.81 -0.67 -6.37
CA LEU A 53 4.31 0.66 -5.99
C LEU A 53 5.45 1.51 -5.43
N LEU A 54 5.40 2.81 -5.72
CA LEU A 54 6.25 3.80 -5.05
C LEU A 54 5.80 3.95 -3.60
N TYR A 55 6.75 4.15 -2.70
CA TYR A 55 6.45 4.30 -1.27
C TYR A 55 7.38 5.29 -0.57
N ILE A 56 6.95 5.76 0.58
CA ILE A 56 7.79 6.41 1.58
C ILE A 56 7.76 5.62 2.87
N ASP A 57 8.78 5.80 3.69
CA ASP A 57 8.81 5.30 5.06
C ASP A 57 8.14 6.31 6.00
N ASP A 58 7.35 5.83 6.95
CA ASP A 58 6.78 6.60 8.05
C ASP A 58 6.92 5.77 9.35
N GLY A 59 8.05 5.93 10.02
CA GLY A 59 8.43 5.06 11.13
C GLY A 59 8.67 3.62 10.67
N ASN A 60 7.96 2.67 11.29
CA ASN A 60 7.99 1.25 10.92
C ASN A 60 6.98 0.88 9.82
N CYS A 61 6.27 1.87 9.28
CA CYS A 61 5.25 1.72 8.26
C CYS A 61 5.76 2.11 6.88
N LYS A 62 5.10 1.56 5.85
CA LYS A 62 5.26 1.98 4.46
C LYS A 62 4.01 2.69 4.01
N VAL A 63 4.16 3.77 3.26
CA VAL A 63 3.02 4.56 2.78
C VAL A 63 3.01 4.58 1.27
N VAL A 64 1.87 4.26 0.69
CA VAL A 64 1.65 4.24 -0.76
C VAL A 64 0.44 5.09 -1.13
N ALA A 65 0.40 5.58 -2.38
CA ALA A 65 -0.73 6.34 -2.89
C ALA A 65 -1.44 5.56 -4.01
N ASP A 66 -2.79 5.53 -3.96
CA ASP A 66 -3.61 5.02 -5.05
C ASP A 66 -3.79 6.09 -6.14
N SER A 67 -2.70 6.47 -6.79
CA SER A 67 -2.74 7.49 -7.84
C SER A 67 -3.32 6.99 -9.15
N TYR A 68 -3.06 5.75 -9.50
CA TYR A 68 -3.43 5.10 -10.76
C TYR A 68 -3.31 6.02 -11.98
N LEU A 69 -2.19 6.78 -12.04
CA LEU A 69 -1.86 7.76 -13.08
C LEU A 69 -2.91 8.89 -13.23
N GLY A 70 -3.70 9.15 -12.19
CA GLY A 70 -4.78 10.14 -12.21
C GLY A 70 -6.09 9.63 -12.85
N ALA A 71 -6.28 8.31 -12.95
CA ALA A 71 -7.55 7.74 -13.42
C ALA A 71 -8.70 7.98 -12.43
N GLU A 72 -9.93 8.12 -12.95
CA GLU A 72 -11.13 8.35 -12.14
C GLU A 72 -11.56 7.14 -11.31
N HIS A 73 -11.01 5.96 -11.59
CA HIS A 73 -11.32 4.72 -10.87
C HIS A 73 -10.09 4.19 -10.13
N HIS A 74 -10.35 3.41 -9.08
CA HIS A 74 -9.31 2.78 -8.29
C HIS A 74 -8.74 1.53 -8.98
N PRO A 75 -7.45 1.22 -8.81
CA PRO A 75 -6.85 -0.04 -9.27
C PRO A 75 -7.37 -1.23 -8.46
N ALA A 76 -7.22 -2.42 -9.04
CA ALA A 76 -7.69 -3.66 -8.42
C ALA A 76 -7.07 -3.92 -7.04
N TRP A 77 -5.80 -3.57 -6.83
CA TRP A 77 -5.12 -3.78 -5.54
C TRP A 77 -5.77 -2.98 -4.40
N TYR A 78 -6.26 -1.77 -4.68
CA TYR A 78 -6.95 -0.95 -3.69
C TYR A 78 -8.27 -1.60 -3.26
N HIS A 79 -9.07 -2.06 -4.23
CA HIS A 79 -10.29 -2.80 -3.91
C HIS A 79 -10.03 -4.11 -3.17
N ASN A 80 -8.92 -4.79 -3.47
CA ASN A 80 -8.54 -6.01 -2.79
C ASN A 80 -8.24 -5.76 -1.31
N LEU A 81 -7.44 -4.73 -0.99
CA LEU A 81 -7.09 -4.43 0.40
C LEU A 81 -8.26 -3.88 1.21
N LEU A 82 -9.24 -3.22 0.58
CA LEU A 82 -10.48 -2.84 1.27
C LEU A 82 -11.30 -4.06 1.69
N ALA A 83 -11.33 -5.10 0.85
CA ALA A 83 -12.02 -6.35 1.16
C ALA A 83 -11.22 -7.23 2.14
N GLN A 84 -9.90 -7.25 2.01
CA GLN A 84 -8.99 -8.03 2.84
C GLN A 84 -7.70 -7.25 3.11
N PRO A 85 -7.60 -6.59 4.28
CA PRO A 85 -6.51 -5.68 4.59
C PRO A 85 -5.17 -6.36 4.92
N GLU A 86 -5.15 -7.67 5.13
CA GLU A 86 -3.92 -8.44 5.33
C GLU A 86 -3.17 -8.56 4.00
N VAL A 87 -1.95 -8.01 3.97
CA VAL A 87 -1.12 -7.92 2.77
C VAL A 87 0.29 -8.44 3.05
N THR A 88 1.03 -8.69 2.00
CA THR A 88 2.48 -8.95 2.10
C THR A 88 3.23 -7.83 1.40
N VAL A 89 4.22 -7.26 2.06
CA VAL A 89 5.06 -6.19 1.53
C VAL A 89 6.49 -6.71 1.40
N GLN A 90 7.07 -6.54 0.22
CA GLN A 90 8.50 -6.71 0.01
C GLN A 90 9.13 -5.36 -0.31
N ALA A 91 10.02 -4.90 0.56
CA ALA A 91 10.85 -3.72 0.36
C ALA A 91 12.33 -4.13 0.40
N GLY A 92 12.99 -4.04 -0.75
CA GLY A 92 14.31 -4.64 -0.90
C GLY A 92 14.29 -6.15 -0.73
N SER A 93 15.14 -6.69 0.14
CA SER A 93 15.17 -8.10 0.52
C SER A 93 14.23 -8.47 1.67
N SER A 94 13.67 -7.48 2.37
CA SER A 94 12.75 -7.71 3.48
C SER A 94 11.34 -8.02 2.98
N VAL A 95 10.79 -9.16 3.41
CA VAL A 95 9.42 -9.58 3.11
C VAL A 95 8.66 -9.72 4.43
N GLN A 96 7.57 -8.99 4.59
CA GLN A 96 6.82 -8.93 5.85
C GLN A 96 5.32 -9.00 5.61
N PRO A 97 4.56 -9.73 6.46
CA PRO A 97 3.13 -9.55 6.56
C PRO A 97 2.84 -8.17 7.16
N MET A 98 1.87 -7.48 6.61
CA MET A 98 1.45 -6.15 7.06
C MET A 98 -0.07 -6.03 6.96
N ARG A 99 -0.61 -5.05 7.67
CA ARG A 99 -2.01 -4.65 7.56
C ARG A 99 -2.12 -3.31 6.86
N ALA A 100 -3.02 -3.24 5.88
CA ALA A 100 -3.29 -2.02 5.14
C ALA A 100 -4.43 -1.23 5.79
N GLU A 101 -4.24 0.07 5.96
CA GLU A 101 -5.27 1.00 6.41
C GLU A 101 -5.31 2.22 5.49
N VAL A 102 -6.51 2.66 5.12
CA VAL A 102 -6.67 3.91 4.37
C VAL A 102 -6.55 5.06 5.36
N ALA A 103 -5.65 5.99 5.09
CA ALA A 103 -5.46 7.17 5.91
C ALA A 103 -6.74 8.01 6.02
N ASP A 104 -7.08 8.44 7.21
CA ASP A 104 -8.14 9.44 7.41
C ASP A 104 -7.72 10.80 6.81
N PRO A 105 -8.64 11.78 6.69
CA PRO A 105 -8.33 13.06 6.06
C PRO A 105 -7.15 13.82 6.69
N ALA A 106 -6.98 13.78 7.99
CA ALA A 106 -5.89 14.46 8.70
C ALA A 106 -4.56 13.76 8.46
N GLU A 107 -4.53 12.45 8.54
CA GLU A 107 -3.34 11.63 8.26
C GLU A 107 -2.95 11.71 6.78
N ARG A 108 -3.93 11.66 5.88
CA ARG A 108 -3.68 11.87 4.45
C ARG A 108 -3.01 13.22 4.18
N ALA A 109 -3.51 14.30 4.78
CA ALA A 109 -2.93 15.63 4.63
C ALA A 109 -1.47 15.68 5.11
N ARG A 110 -1.18 15.03 6.23
CA ARG A 110 0.19 14.89 6.77
C ARG A 110 1.12 14.13 5.82
N LEU A 111 0.63 13.04 5.22
CA LEU A 111 1.43 12.13 4.40
C LEU A 111 1.53 12.56 2.94
N TRP A 112 0.60 13.38 2.46
CA TRP A 112 0.59 13.80 1.05
C TRP A 112 1.83 14.62 0.68
N SER A 113 2.22 15.58 1.51
CA SER A 113 3.39 16.43 1.25
C SER A 113 4.70 15.62 1.13
N PRO A 114 5.04 14.68 2.02
CA PRO A 114 6.19 13.79 1.83
C PRO A 114 6.10 12.91 0.58
N LEU A 115 4.91 12.42 0.21
CA LEU A 115 4.70 11.63 -1.01
C LEU A 115 4.99 12.46 -2.26
N VAL A 116 4.50 13.70 -2.32
CA VAL A 116 4.77 14.63 -3.43
C VAL A 116 6.25 15.02 -3.46
N ALA A 117 6.88 15.25 -2.30
CA ALA A 117 8.31 15.52 -2.23
C ALA A 117 9.15 14.37 -2.81
N MET A 118 8.75 13.13 -2.57
CA MET A 118 9.39 11.93 -3.11
C MET A 118 9.12 11.76 -4.62
N TYR A 119 7.88 12.02 -5.07
CA TYR A 119 7.45 11.89 -6.45
C TYR A 119 6.50 13.02 -6.85
N PRO A 120 7.00 14.17 -7.34
CA PRO A 120 6.19 15.37 -7.63
C PRO A 120 5.03 15.15 -8.60
N THR A 121 5.13 14.15 -9.47
CA THR A 121 4.06 13.79 -10.42
C THR A 121 2.74 13.39 -9.72
N TYR A 122 2.74 13.10 -8.41
CA TYR A 122 1.50 12.84 -7.68
C TYR A 122 0.55 14.04 -7.66
N ASP A 123 1.06 15.26 -7.61
CA ASP A 123 0.22 16.46 -7.72
C ASP A 123 -0.40 16.60 -9.12
N ASP A 124 0.35 16.25 -10.17
CA ASP A 124 -0.19 16.20 -11.54
C ASP A 124 -1.30 15.14 -11.67
N TYR A 125 -1.14 14.00 -11.01
CA TYR A 125 -2.18 12.96 -11.00
C TYR A 125 -3.42 13.40 -10.22
N GLN A 126 -3.25 14.08 -9.08
CA GLN A 126 -4.37 14.63 -8.33
C GLN A 126 -5.11 15.71 -9.13
N ALA A 127 -4.39 16.53 -9.90
CA ALA A 127 -4.99 17.56 -10.76
C ALA A 127 -5.80 16.99 -11.94
N LYS A 128 -5.56 15.74 -12.33
CA LYS A 128 -6.26 15.07 -13.45
C LYS A 128 -7.56 14.39 -13.04
N THR A 129 -7.84 14.23 -11.76
CA THR A 129 -9.01 13.49 -11.26
C THR A 129 -9.75 14.30 -10.21
N GLU A 130 -11.08 14.23 -10.21
CA GLU A 130 -11.92 14.85 -9.19
C GLU A 130 -11.92 14.05 -7.88
N ARG A 131 -11.64 12.74 -7.96
CA ARG A 131 -11.52 11.93 -6.75
C ARG A 131 -10.29 12.33 -5.95
N GLN A 132 -10.41 12.37 -4.62
CA GLN A 132 -9.25 12.51 -3.76
C GLN A 132 -8.43 11.21 -3.81
N ILE A 133 -7.17 11.28 -4.26
CA ILE A 133 -6.27 10.12 -4.30
C ILE A 133 -6.07 9.59 -2.87
N PRO A 134 -6.47 8.34 -2.57
CA PRO A 134 -6.26 7.76 -1.25
C PRO A 134 -4.79 7.53 -0.95
N VAL A 135 -4.44 7.73 0.30
CA VAL A 135 -3.16 7.31 0.88
C VAL A 135 -3.41 6.08 1.73
N VAL A 136 -2.57 5.06 1.55
CA VAL A 136 -2.68 3.80 2.28
C VAL A 136 -1.42 3.59 3.11
N VAL A 137 -1.62 3.33 4.39
CA VAL A 137 -0.58 3.03 5.35
C VAL A 137 -0.50 1.52 5.54
N LEU A 138 0.69 0.96 5.35
CA LEU A 138 0.99 -0.47 5.49
C LEU A 138 1.83 -0.63 6.76
N GLY A 139 1.25 -1.17 7.81
CA GLY A 139 1.91 -1.34 9.10
C GLY A 139 2.01 -2.78 9.55
N PRO A 140 2.90 -3.08 10.53
CA PRO A 140 2.92 -4.37 11.21
C PRO A 140 1.55 -4.69 11.80
N GLU A 141 1.18 -5.98 11.85
CA GLU A 141 -0.14 -6.40 12.35
C GLU A 141 -0.40 -5.97 13.81
N ASP A 142 0.68 -5.87 14.61
CA ASP A 142 0.60 -5.58 16.05
C ASP A 142 0.83 -4.11 16.42
N ASP A 143 1.30 -3.27 15.48
CA ASP A 143 1.61 -1.86 15.72
C ASP A 143 0.79 -0.95 14.80
N SER A 144 0.02 -0.03 15.39
CA SER A 144 -0.56 1.08 14.64
C SER A 144 0.54 2.07 14.24
N CYS A 145 0.71 2.28 12.94
CA CYS A 145 1.58 3.31 12.39
C CYS A 145 1.04 4.70 12.73
N GLY A 146 1.83 5.48 13.42
CA GLY A 146 1.48 6.86 13.73
C GLY A 146 0.44 7.00 14.84
N HIS A 147 0.70 7.95 15.66
CA HIS A 147 -0.09 8.34 16.83
C HIS A 147 -1.58 8.53 16.48
N ARG A 148 -2.42 7.50 16.72
CA ARG A 148 -3.86 7.69 16.85
C ARG A 148 -4.19 8.02 18.30
N PRO A 149 -4.45 9.28 18.68
CA PRO A 149 -5.13 9.54 19.93
C PRO A 149 -6.60 9.09 19.78
N GLY A 150 -6.97 7.96 20.38
CA GLY A 150 -8.39 7.69 20.57
C GLY A 150 -8.98 6.31 20.33
N ARG A 151 -8.26 5.24 20.10
CA ARG A 151 -8.83 3.90 20.17
C ARG A 151 -8.49 3.25 21.51
N ARG A 152 -9.31 3.51 22.55
CA ARG A 152 -9.32 2.73 23.79
C ARG A 152 -9.53 1.26 23.44
N ARG A 153 -8.53 0.41 23.74
CA ARG A 153 -8.71 -1.05 23.81
C ARG A 153 -9.92 -1.32 24.72
N ARG A 154 -10.99 -1.87 24.17
CA ARG A 154 -12.01 -2.51 25.00
C ARG A 154 -11.35 -3.76 25.57
N HIS A 155 -10.84 -3.64 26.79
CA HIS A 155 -10.51 -4.79 27.61
C HIS A 155 -11.77 -5.67 27.71
N ARG A 156 -11.73 -6.84 27.10
CA ARG A 156 -12.65 -7.93 27.43
C ARG A 156 -12.28 -8.36 28.85
N GLN A 157 -12.96 -7.79 29.83
CA GLN A 157 -12.97 -8.38 31.15
C GLN A 157 -13.70 -9.73 31.06
N GLY A 158 -12.89 -10.80 31.18
CA GLY A 158 -13.37 -12.14 31.38
C GLY A 158 -14.18 -12.15 32.69
N HIS A 159 -15.44 -12.38 32.56
CA HIS A 159 -16.32 -12.66 33.72
C HIS A 159 -15.97 -14.06 34.21
N VAL A 160 -15.22 -14.12 35.31
CA VAL A 160 -15.04 -15.36 36.06
C VAL A 160 -16.31 -15.51 36.90
N ALA A 161 -17.20 -16.38 36.47
CA ALA A 161 -18.32 -16.82 37.27
C ALA A 161 -17.78 -17.73 38.38
N HIS A 162 -17.82 -17.24 39.61
CA HIS A 162 -17.73 -18.07 40.79
C HIS A 162 -19.15 -18.55 41.10
N ASN A 163 -19.33 -19.82 41.19
CA ASN A 163 -20.56 -20.43 41.70
C ASN A 163 -20.21 -21.25 42.94
N PRO A 164 -21.01 -21.20 44.02
CA PRO A 164 -20.78 -21.84 45.30
C PRO A 164 -20.95 -23.35 45.26
#